data_875eb9101d1401f1e08379a7bf14aaa0
#
_entry.id   875eb9101d1401f1e08379a7bf14aaa0
#
_cell.length_a   1.000
_cell.length_b   1.000
_cell.length_c   1.000
_cell.angle_alpha   90.00
_cell.angle_beta   90.00
_cell.angle_gamma   90.00
#
_symmetry.space_group_name_H-M   'P 1'
#
loop_
_entity.id
_entity.type
_entity.pdbx_description
1 polymer ?
#
loop_
_entity_poly.entity_id
_entity_poly.type
_entity_poly.pdbx_seq_one_letter_code
_entity_poly.pdbx_strand_id
1 'polypeptide(L)'
;MSGKPLCIVRAPCQTRSGYGDMSRDIIRHIIEWDKFDVKVHSVPWGDTPMNALDENNPKDKMILDRIVRNGQLPRPDLYVTITIPTEFEPMGKYNIGITAGIETSVASVQWVQACNKMDLLLTISEHSKNVFHYSKYTQKDQNGNTMGEILVEKPIEVLHNCVDTNVFKKLEYESDVEKSVRETLANVPEKFCYLFVGHWLRGDFGEDRKNVSFLIKTFLETFKQVATKEQPALILKTSSAGFSILDREEILNKINQIKNSVTLGAGQTLPNIYLLHGELTDKEMNSLYNHPKVMAHVSFTKGEGFGRPLLEASVSGKPVIASGWSGHLDFLDQANAVLVGGELKPIHESSVWDGVLIRESTWFAPDMNQSANALYAVFKNYSAFRKRANMLARENSKKFSYQTIQKKTWELLEKYVPKFSVETKLVLPTLKKIN
;
A
#
# COMPACT_ATOMS: atom_id res chain seq x y z
N MET A 1 -15.19 21.74 -26.70
CA MET A 1 -15.41 21.00 -25.45
C MET A 1 -15.83 19.61 -25.85
N SER A 2 -15.24 18.57 -25.27
CA SER A 2 -15.67 17.18 -25.55
C SER A 2 -17.13 17.06 -25.14
N GLY A 3 -17.97 16.42 -25.97
CA GLY A 3 -19.37 16.15 -25.60
C GLY A 3 -19.48 15.06 -24.49
N LYS A 4 -18.47 14.90 -23.63
CA LYS A 4 -18.44 13.92 -22.54
C LYS A 4 -18.80 14.58 -21.21
N PRO A 5 -19.45 13.85 -20.29
CA PRO A 5 -19.69 14.34 -18.94
C PRO A 5 -18.37 14.62 -18.22
N LEU A 6 -18.39 15.57 -17.29
CA LEU A 6 -17.19 15.99 -16.53
C LEU A 6 -16.94 15.06 -15.35
N CYS A 7 -15.71 14.54 -15.26
CA CYS A 7 -15.21 13.84 -14.07
C CYS A 7 -14.09 14.65 -13.42
N ILE A 8 -14.21 14.91 -12.12
CA ILE A 8 -13.11 15.48 -11.32
C ILE A 8 -12.60 14.40 -10.38
N VAL A 9 -11.27 14.16 -10.42
CA VAL A 9 -10.60 13.27 -9.48
C VAL A 9 -9.74 14.11 -8.53
N ARG A 10 -10.10 14.15 -7.25
CA ARG A 10 -9.31 14.77 -6.18
C ARG A 10 -8.42 13.70 -5.53
N ALA A 11 -7.11 13.84 -5.63
CA ALA A 11 -6.19 12.81 -5.18
C ALA A 11 -4.74 13.32 -4.99
N PRO A 12 -3.92 12.69 -4.13
CA PRO A 12 -2.51 13.05 -3.95
C PRO A 12 -1.59 12.46 -5.03
N CYS A 13 -1.99 12.56 -6.31
CA CYS A 13 -1.34 11.84 -7.42
C CYS A 13 0.12 12.27 -7.70
N GLN A 14 0.53 13.46 -7.26
CA GLN A 14 1.90 13.94 -7.42
C GLN A 14 2.84 13.49 -6.29
N THR A 15 2.32 12.84 -5.25
CA THR A 15 3.12 12.49 -4.06
C THR A 15 3.80 11.13 -4.19
N ARG A 16 4.96 10.99 -3.53
CA ARG A 16 5.67 9.71 -3.38
C ARG A 16 5.15 8.92 -2.18
N SER A 17 3.89 8.54 -2.24
CA SER A 17 3.21 7.80 -1.19
C SER A 17 2.39 6.65 -1.76
N GLY A 18 2.00 5.68 -0.93
CA GLY A 18 1.11 4.59 -1.35
C GLY A 18 -0.25 5.10 -1.87
N TYR A 19 -0.78 6.21 -1.29
CA TYR A 19 -1.95 6.88 -1.83
C TYR A 19 -1.67 7.56 -3.18
N GLY A 20 -0.48 8.13 -3.37
CA GLY A 20 -0.04 8.70 -4.64
C GLY A 20 0.01 7.65 -5.74
N ASP A 21 0.60 6.49 -5.45
CA ASP A 21 0.68 5.36 -6.39
C ASP A 21 -0.71 4.86 -6.79
N MET A 22 -1.56 4.57 -5.80
CA MET A 22 -2.95 4.16 -6.02
C MET A 22 -3.72 5.21 -6.85
N SER A 23 -3.54 6.48 -6.54
CA SER A 23 -4.19 7.57 -7.25
C SER A 23 -3.80 7.62 -8.72
N ARG A 24 -2.50 7.46 -9.03
CA ARG A 24 -2.01 7.47 -10.41
C ARG A 24 -2.61 6.32 -11.23
N ASP A 25 -2.68 5.13 -10.65
CA ASP A 25 -3.26 3.96 -11.32
C ASP A 25 -4.75 4.18 -11.60
N ILE A 26 -5.54 4.59 -10.61
CA ILE A 26 -6.98 4.81 -10.75
C ILE A 26 -7.29 5.96 -11.73
N ILE A 27 -6.55 7.07 -11.66
CA ILE A 27 -6.72 8.19 -12.60
C ILE A 27 -6.48 7.71 -14.03
N ARG A 28 -5.42 6.93 -14.29
CA ARG A 28 -5.15 6.35 -15.61
C ARG A 28 -6.27 5.43 -16.06
N HIS A 29 -6.79 4.57 -15.18
CA HIS A 29 -7.93 3.70 -15.51
C HIS A 29 -9.16 4.50 -15.95
N ILE A 30 -9.47 5.61 -15.26
CA ILE A 30 -10.62 6.47 -15.61
C ILE A 30 -10.38 7.22 -16.93
N ILE A 31 -9.16 7.72 -17.17
CA ILE A 31 -8.78 8.39 -18.42
C ILE A 31 -8.90 7.41 -19.59
N GLU A 32 -8.34 6.21 -19.45
CA GLU A 32 -8.31 5.18 -20.49
C GLU A 32 -9.68 4.54 -20.74
N TRP A 33 -10.61 4.66 -19.79
CA TRP A 33 -12.03 4.30 -20.01
C TRP A 33 -12.72 5.21 -21.03
N ASP A 34 -12.21 6.42 -21.16
CA ASP A 34 -12.62 7.40 -22.19
C ASP A 34 -14.12 7.77 -22.21
N LYS A 35 -14.84 7.59 -21.09
CA LYS A 35 -16.26 7.95 -20.95
C LYS A 35 -16.48 9.38 -20.45
N PHE A 36 -15.46 10.02 -19.87
CA PHE A 36 -15.51 11.32 -19.22
C PHE A 36 -14.46 12.29 -19.76
N ASP A 37 -14.75 13.60 -19.67
CA ASP A 37 -13.71 14.63 -19.65
C ASP A 37 -13.12 14.67 -18.25
N VAL A 38 -11.91 14.13 -18.09
CA VAL A 38 -11.28 13.98 -16.78
C VAL A 38 -10.43 15.19 -16.44
N LYS A 39 -10.65 15.77 -15.27
CA LYS A 39 -9.80 16.79 -14.61
C LYS A 39 -9.28 16.26 -13.29
N VAL A 40 -8.08 16.66 -12.94
CA VAL A 40 -7.40 16.20 -11.72
C VAL A 40 -7.15 17.37 -10.79
N HIS A 41 -7.63 17.26 -9.56
CA HIS A 41 -7.31 18.15 -8.47
C HIS A 41 -6.27 17.47 -7.57
N SER A 42 -5.00 17.78 -7.78
CA SER A 42 -3.90 17.22 -6.98
C SER A 42 -3.83 17.87 -5.62
N VAL A 43 -3.74 17.05 -4.56
CA VAL A 43 -3.62 17.49 -3.17
C VAL A 43 -2.33 16.96 -2.54
N PRO A 44 -1.77 17.62 -1.51
CA PRO A 44 -0.64 17.10 -0.76
C PRO A 44 -1.02 15.86 0.05
N TRP A 45 -0.01 15.14 0.53
CA TRP A 45 -0.16 14.01 1.45
C TRP A 45 0.87 14.13 2.58
N GLY A 46 0.47 14.79 3.67
CA GLY A 46 1.38 15.16 4.74
C GLY A 46 2.62 15.88 4.20
N ASP A 47 3.78 15.52 4.71
CA ASP A 47 5.09 16.07 4.30
C ASP A 47 5.72 15.32 3.11
N THR A 48 4.96 14.46 2.44
CA THR A 48 5.50 13.66 1.32
C THR A 48 5.82 14.54 0.11
N PRO A 49 7.02 14.40 -0.52
CA PRO A 49 7.37 15.18 -1.71
C PRO A 49 6.38 15.01 -2.86
N MET A 50 6.07 16.13 -3.55
CA MET A 50 5.14 16.17 -4.69
C MET A 50 5.87 16.15 -6.04
N ASN A 51 6.82 15.25 -6.22
CA ASN A 51 7.69 15.14 -7.41
C ASN A 51 7.65 13.72 -8.03
N ALA A 52 6.54 13.02 -7.88
CA ALA A 52 6.43 11.64 -8.35
C ALA A 52 6.13 11.51 -9.85
N LEU A 53 5.68 12.58 -10.52
CA LEU A 53 5.34 12.57 -11.94
C LEU A 53 6.47 13.18 -12.78
N ASP A 54 6.84 12.48 -13.86
CA ASP A 54 7.85 12.93 -14.84
C ASP A 54 7.19 13.36 -16.15
N GLU A 55 7.43 14.61 -16.57
CA GLU A 55 6.89 15.17 -17.83
C GLU A 55 7.35 14.42 -19.09
N ASN A 56 8.48 13.72 -19.01
CA ASN A 56 9.03 12.92 -20.11
C ASN A 56 8.41 11.53 -20.19
N ASN A 57 7.70 11.09 -19.14
CA ASN A 57 7.01 9.82 -19.14
C ASN A 57 5.59 10.00 -19.71
N PRO A 58 5.23 9.35 -20.85
CA PRO A 58 3.90 9.48 -21.44
C PRO A 58 2.73 9.11 -20.50
N LYS A 59 2.93 8.12 -19.61
CA LYS A 59 1.92 7.73 -18.63
C LYS A 59 1.70 8.81 -17.57
N ASP A 60 2.74 9.53 -17.18
CA ASP A 60 2.66 10.62 -16.21
C ASP A 60 2.13 11.89 -16.85
N LYS A 61 2.57 12.19 -18.06
CA LYS A 61 2.08 13.31 -18.86
C LYS A 61 0.55 13.26 -19.06
N MET A 62 -0.01 12.06 -19.22
CA MET A 62 -1.46 11.85 -19.30
C MET A 62 -2.21 12.45 -18.07
N ILE A 63 -1.62 12.35 -16.88
CA ILE A 63 -2.15 12.93 -15.64
C ILE A 63 -1.84 14.42 -15.58
N LEU A 64 -0.58 14.81 -15.84
CA LEU A 64 -0.11 16.19 -15.75
C LEU A 64 -0.91 17.15 -16.64
N ASP A 65 -1.25 16.73 -17.85
CA ASP A 65 -2.07 17.50 -18.81
C ASP A 65 -3.51 17.75 -18.33
N ARG A 66 -3.95 17.05 -17.28
CA ARG A 66 -5.30 17.14 -16.70
C ARG A 66 -5.34 17.79 -15.33
N ILE A 67 -4.19 18.12 -14.76
CA ILE A 67 -4.12 18.82 -13.47
C ILE A 67 -4.62 20.25 -13.64
N VAL A 68 -5.62 20.57 -12.83
CA VAL A 68 -6.16 21.95 -12.77
C VAL A 68 -5.32 22.76 -11.80
N ARG A 69 -4.67 23.79 -12.32
CA ARG A 69 -3.78 24.65 -11.53
C ARG A 69 -4.48 25.86 -10.94
N ASN A 70 -5.52 26.39 -11.63
CA ASN A 70 -6.29 27.57 -11.21
C ASN A 70 -7.68 27.55 -11.83
N GLY A 71 -8.66 28.06 -11.09
CA GLY A 71 -10.02 28.29 -11.58
C GLY A 71 -11.10 27.49 -10.84
N GLN A 72 -12.31 28.04 -10.80
CA GLN A 72 -13.50 27.31 -10.33
C GLN A 72 -13.94 26.34 -11.42
N LEU A 73 -13.93 25.07 -11.10
CA LEU A 73 -14.53 24.05 -11.96
C LEU A 73 -16.04 24.01 -11.74
N PRO A 74 -16.83 23.79 -12.81
CA PRO A 74 -18.26 23.56 -12.63
C PRO A 74 -18.49 22.29 -11.82
N ARG A 75 -19.69 22.18 -11.23
CA ARG A 75 -20.07 20.95 -10.52
C ARG A 75 -19.95 19.74 -11.45
N PRO A 76 -19.10 18.76 -11.16
CA PRO A 76 -18.89 17.61 -12.04
C PRO A 76 -20.09 16.66 -12.03
N ASP A 77 -20.22 15.89 -13.10
CA ASP A 77 -21.17 14.79 -13.17
C ASP A 77 -20.70 13.63 -12.26
N LEU A 78 -19.41 13.30 -12.33
CA LEU A 78 -18.75 12.32 -11.48
C LEU A 78 -17.65 13.00 -10.66
N TYR A 79 -17.68 12.82 -9.35
CA TYR A 79 -16.60 13.25 -8.46
C TYR A 79 -15.98 12.04 -7.75
N VAL A 80 -14.69 11.86 -7.92
CA VAL A 80 -13.93 10.79 -7.28
C VAL A 80 -12.93 11.42 -6.32
N THR A 81 -12.96 11.04 -5.06
CA THR A 81 -11.96 11.49 -4.07
C THR A 81 -11.19 10.29 -3.54
N ILE A 82 -9.84 10.37 -3.57
CA ILE A 82 -8.92 9.31 -3.16
C ILE A 82 -8.10 9.85 -1.99
N THR A 83 -8.63 9.67 -0.77
CA THR A 83 -8.05 10.21 0.47
C THR A 83 -8.53 9.39 1.68
N ILE A 84 -8.20 9.82 2.90
CA ILE A 84 -8.83 9.30 4.10
C ILE A 84 -10.28 9.79 4.20
N PRO A 85 -11.20 9.00 4.78
CA PRO A 85 -12.63 9.32 4.79
C PRO A 85 -13.01 10.67 5.38
N THR A 86 -12.28 11.17 6.38
CA THR A 86 -12.54 12.51 6.96
C THR A 86 -12.49 13.65 5.95
N GLU A 87 -11.83 13.45 4.82
CA GLU A 87 -11.75 14.41 3.71
C GLU A 87 -12.81 14.18 2.62
N PHE A 88 -13.74 13.25 2.81
CA PHE A 88 -14.80 12.98 1.84
C PHE A 88 -15.86 14.08 1.87
N GLU A 89 -16.02 14.76 0.72
CA GLU A 89 -17.04 15.77 0.49
C GLU A 89 -17.75 15.52 -0.85
N PRO A 90 -19.10 15.52 -0.87
CA PRO A 90 -19.86 15.25 -2.08
C PRO A 90 -19.94 16.49 -2.97
N MET A 91 -19.06 16.62 -3.94
CA MET A 91 -18.98 17.79 -4.84
C MET A 91 -19.66 17.56 -6.20
N GLY A 92 -19.91 16.31 -6.57
CA GLY A 92 -20.49 15.90 -7.87
C GLY A 92 -21.97 15.64 -7.84
N LYS A 93 -22.52 15.28 -9.00
CA LYS A 93 -23.87 14.69 -9.10
C LYS A 93 -23.85 13.25 -8.57
N TYR A 94 -22.75 12.52 -8.79
CA TYR A 94 -22.44 11.21 -8.22
C TYR A 94 -21.04 11.24 -7.62
N ASN A 95 -20.84 10.67 -6.42
CA ASN A 95 -19.65 10.83 -5.62
C ASN A 95 -19.09 9.48 -5.19
N ILE A 96 -17.83 9.22 -5.53
CA ILE A 96 -17.10 8.00 -5.14
C ILE A 96 -15.99 8.36 -4.16
N GLY A 97 -16.03 7.76 -2.97
CA GLY A 97 -14.92 7.80 -2.02
C GLY A 97 -14.03 6.57 -2.17
N ILE A 98 -12.74 6.76 -2.36
CA ILE A 98 -11.75 5.68 -2.42
C ILE A 98 -10.75 5.88 -1.29
N THR A 99 -10.58 4.86 -0.47
CA THR A 99 -9.64 4.91 0.66
C THR A 99 -8.76 3.66 0.69
N ALA A 100 -7.50 3.84 1.09
CA ALA A 100 -6.59 2.72 1.34
C ALA A 100 -7.08 1.83 2.50
N GLY A 101 -8.09 2.30 3.21
CA GLY A 101 -8.73 1.55 4.26
C GLY A 101 -7.97 1.59 5.57
N ILE A 102 -8.12 0.54 6.32
CA ILE A 102 -7.72 0.46 7.71
C ILE A 102 -6.73 -0.67 7.91
N GLU A 103 -5.73 -0.41 8.71
CA GLU A 103 -4.72 -1.39 9.13
C GLU A 103 -5.05 -2.03 10.49
N THR A 104 -6.27 -1.79 11.01
CA THR A 104 -6.74 -2.25 12.33
C THR A 104 -8.12 -2.86 12.23
N SER A 105 -8.70 -3.29 13.34
CA SER A 105 -9.96 -4.04 13.37
C SER A 105 -11.23 -3.17 13.31
N VAL A 106 -11.15 -1.86 13.56
CA VAL A 106 -12.30 -0.95 13.67
C VAL A 106 -12.01 0.39 13.02
N ALA A 107 -12.94 0.91 12.21
CA ALA A 107 -12.93 2.27 11.67
C ALA A 107 -13.49 3.26 12.71
N SER A 108 -12.91 4.47 12.79
CA SER A 108 -13.44 5.52 13.67
C SER A 108 -14.86 5.95 13.28
N VAL A 109 -15.64 6.44 14.25
CA VAL A 109 -17.00 6.93 14.01
C VAL A 109 -17.03 8.05 12.95
N GLN A 110 -16.01 8.92 12.98
CA GLN A 110 -15.86 10.01 11.99
C GLN A 110 -15.67 9.44 10.56
N TRP A 111 -14.93 8.35 10.42
CA TRP A 111 -14.74 7.69 9.13
C TRP A 111 -16.02 7.04 8.63
N VAL A 112 -16.75 6.36 9.52
CA VAL A 112 -18.06 5.74 9.19
C VAL A 112 -19.06 6.80 8.72
N GLN A 113 -19.17 7.92 9.45
CA GLN A 113 -20.05 9.04 9.09
C GLN A 113 -19.65 9.68 7.75
N ALA A 114 -18.34 9.87 7.53
CA ALA A 114 -17.83 10.47 6.31
C ALA A 114 -18.07 9.58 5.07
N CYS A 115 -17.96 8.26 5.21
CA CYS A 115 -18.32 7.31 4.15
C CYS A 115 -19.77 7.46 3.69
N ASN A 116 -20.70 7.77 4.58
CA ASN A 116 -22.11 7.95 4.26
C ASN A 116 -22.43 9.21 3.43
N LYS A 117 -21.48 10.15 3.31
CA LYS A 117 -21.60 11.30 2.41
C LYS A 117 -21.42 10.94 0.93
N MET A 118 -20.83 9.79 0.64
CA MET A 118 -20.54 9.33 -0.72
C MET A 118 -21.66 8.41 -1.24
N ASP A 119 -21.78 8.28 -2.56
CA ASP A 119 -22.74 7.38 -3.19
C ASP A 119 -22.19 5.95 -3.30
N LEU A 120 -20.87 5.80 -3.40
CA LEU A 120 -20.13 4.55 -3.45
C LEU A 120 -18.81 4.68 -2.68
N LEU A 121 -18.50 3.66 -1.89
CA LEU A 121 -17.19 3.52 -1.24
C LEU A 121 -16.40 2.40 -1.92
N LEU A 122 -15.17 2.70 -2.34
CA LEU A 122 -14.21 1.70 -2.80
C LEU A 122 -13.07 1.56 -1.79
N THR A 123 -12.81 0.33 -1.39
CA THR A 123 -11.69 -0.05 -0.50
C THR A 123 -10.70 -0.91 -1.28
N ILE A 124 -9.47 -1.02 -0.78
CA ILE A 124 -8.40 -1.71 -1.52
C ILE A 124 -8.20 -3.18 -1.13
N SER A 125 -8.98 -3.68 -0.16
CA SER A 125 -8.93 -5.08 0.28
C SER A 125 -10.25 -5.52 0.89
N GLU A 126 -10.46 -6.84 0.93
CA GLU A 126 -11.59 -7.44 1.67
C GLU A 126 -11.50 -7.13 3.17
N HIS A 127 -10.30 -7.10 3.73
CA HIS A 127 -10.10 -6.67 5.11
C HIS A 127 -10.67 -5.26 5.35
N SER A 128 -10.28 -4.26 4.57
CA SER A 128 -10.77 -2.89 4.71
C SER A 128 -12.28 -2.80 4.49
N LYS A 129 -12.83 -3.52 3.50
CA LYS A 129 -14.28 -3.60 3.28
C LYS A 129 -15.00 -4.13 4.52
N ASN A 130 -14.52 -5.24 5.08
CA ASN A 130 -15.10 -5.86 6.26
C ASN A 130 -15.03 -4.94 7.49
N VAL A 131 -13.90 -4.25 7.69
CA VAL A 131 -13.76 -3.30 8.79
C VAL A 131 -14.81 -2.18 8.68
N PHE A 132 -15.00 -1.56 7.52
CA PHE A 132 -16.05 -0.55 7.34
C PHE A 132 -17.45 -1.13 7.51
N HIS A 133 -17.70 -2.33 6.99
CA HIS A 133 -19.01 -2.98 7.07
C HIS A 133 -19.42 -3.34 8.51
N TYR A 134 -18.46 -3.77 9.34
CA TYR A 134 -18.74 -4.23 10.69
C TYR A 134 -18.51 -3.17 11.77
N SER A 135 -17.94 -1.99 11.45
CA SER A 135 -17.81 -0.89 12.40
C SER A 135 -19.16 -0.25 12.65
N LYS A 136 -19.65 -0.35 13.89
CA LYS A 136 -20.95 0.15 14.34
C LYS A 136 -20.81 0.88 15.63
N TYR A 137 -21.56 1.97 15.77
CA TYR A 137 -21.56 2.81 16.96
C TYR A 137 -22.99 3.12 17.40
N THR A 138 -23.25 3.06 18.69
CA THR A 138 -24.55 3.44 19.25
C THR A 138 -24.61 4.96 19.40
N GLN A 139 -25.56 5.60 18.72
CA GLN A 139 -25.87 7.01 18.93
C GLN A 139 -26.76 7.17 20.16
N LYS A 140 -26.35 8.05 21.09
CA LYS A 140 -27.13 8.38 22.30
C LYS A 140 -27.50 9.85 22.30
N ASP A 141 -28.67 10.18 22.87
CA ASP A 141 -29.08 11.54 23.17
C ASP A 141 -28.35 12.11 24.39
N GLN A 142 -28.64 13.37 24.73
CA GLN A 142 -28.07 14.05 25.91
C GLN A 142 -28.44 13.38 27.23
N ASN A 143 -29.51 12.57 27.27
CA ASN A 143 -30.00 11.86 28.45
C ASN A 143 -29.48 10.43 28.52
N GLY A 144 -28.63 9.99 27.53
CA GLY A 144 -28.07 8.65 27.44
C GLY A 144 -28.97 7.62 26.75
N ASN A 145 -30.14 7.99 26.22
CA ASN A 145 -31.03 7.07 25.52
C ASN A 145 -30.51 6.76 24.15
N THR A 146 -30.66 5.51 23.72
CA THR A 146 -30.27 5.07 22.38
C THR A 146 -31.19 5.68 21.32
N MET A 147 -30.59 6.44 20.40
CA MET A 147 -31.27 7.07 19.26
C MET A 147 -31.19 6.24 17.98
N GLY A 148 -30.19 5.37 17.87
CA GLY A 148 -29.94 4.54 16.70
C GLY A 148 -28.52 4.02 16.62
N GLU A 149 -28.18 3.47 15.46
CA GLU A 149 -26.81 3.01 15.16
C GLU A 149 -26.19 3.89 14.07
N ILE A 150 -24.89 4.13 14.15
CA ILE A 150 -24.08 4.74 13.11
C ILE A 150 -23.27 3.61 12.45
N LEU A 151 -23.53 3.35 11.20
CA LEU A 151 -22.84 2.35 10.38
C LEU A 151 -22.71 2.87 8.94
N VAL A 152 -21.92 2.20 8.10
CA VAL A 152 -21.85 2.54 6.68
C VAL A 152 -23.07 1.94 5.97
N GLU A 153 -23.94 2.83 5.45
CA GLU A 153 -25.18 2.47 4.74
C GLU A 153 -25.01 2.42 3.22
N LYS A 154 -23.88 2.92 2.72
CA LYS A 154 -23.58 3.02 1.29
C LYS A 154 -22.96 1.73 0.76
N PRO A 155 -23.08 1.43 -0.54
CA PRO A 155 -22.39 0.30 -1.14
C PRO A 155 -20.88 0.39 -0.92
N ILE A 156 -20.27 -0.73 -0.49
CA ILE A 156 -18.83 -0.89 -0.33
C ILE A 156 -18.35 -1.98 -1.28
N GLU A 157 -17.42 -1.64 -2.17
CA GLU A 157 -16.81 -2.60 -3.09
C GLU A 157 -15.29 -2.60 -2.93
N VAL A 158 -14.66 -3.71 -3.34
CA VAL A 158 -13.20 -3.83 -3.31
C VAL A 158 -12.63 -3.54 -4.69
N LEU A 159 -11.71 -2.58 -4.74
CA LEU A 159 -10.86 -2.27 -5.87
C LEU A 159 -9.40 -2.40 -5.43
N HIS A 160 -8.79 -3.54 -5.66
CA HIS A 160 -7.41 -3.80 -5.26
C HIS A 160 -6.42 -2.84 -5.95
N ASN A 161 -5.28 -2.61 -5.30
CA ASN A 161 -4.14 -2.02 -5.98
C ASN A 161 -3.59 -2.99 -7.03
N CYS A 162 -3.04 -2.45 -8.11
CA CYS A 162 -2.39 -3.24 -9.14
C CYS A 162 -0.86 -3.22 -9.00
N VAL A 163 -0.22 -4.11 -9.75
CA VAL A 163 1.20 -4.11 -10.02
C VAL A 163 1.43 -3.97 -11.55
N ASP A 164 2.28 -3.03 -11.96
CA ASP A 164 2.69 -2.92 -13.37
C ASP A 164 3.68 -4.07 -13.69
N THR A 165 3.17 -5.13 -14.30
CA THR A 165 3.95 -6.31 -14.65
C THR A 165 4.97 -6.09 -15.79
N ASN A 166 4.98 -4.92 -16.42
CA ASN A 166 6.08 -4.52 -17.31
C ASN A 166 7.32 -4.12 -16.49
N VAL A 167 7.13 -3.62 -15.29
CA VAL A 167 8.18 -3.18 -14.37
C VAL A 167 8.46 -4.25 -13.31
N PHE A 168 7.44 -4.60 -12.52
CA PHE A 168 7.56 -5.58 -11.45
C PHE A 168 7.30 -6.99 -11.98
N LYS A 169 8.36 -7.77 -12.08
CA LYS A 169 8.35 -9.13 -12.62
C LYS A 169 9.58 -9.89 -12.15
N LYS A 170 9.54 -11.19 -12.30
CA LYS A 170 10.73 -12.03 -12.17
C LYS A 170 11.75 -11.65 -13.24
N LEU A 171 12.99 -11.41 -12.85
CA LEU A 171 14.12 -11.26 -13.74
C LEU A 171 14.78 -12.63 -13.97
N GLU A 172 15.15 -12.91 -15.21
CA GLU A 172 15.71 -14.22 -15.57
C GLU A 172 17.23 -14.30 -15.34
N TYR A 173 17.93 -13.17 -15.55
CA TYR A 173 19.38 -13.11 -15.46
C TYR A 173 19.83 -12.02 -14.49
N GLU A 174 20.99 -12.22 -13.87
CA GLU A 174 21.60 -11.22 -13.00
C GLU A 174 21.96 -9.93 -13.76
N SER A 175 22.26 -10.04 -15.04
CA SER A 175 22.50 -8.89 -15.92
C SER A 175 21.29 -7.97 -16.07
N ASP A 176 20.07 -8.48 -15.82
CA ASP A 176 18.82 -7.71 -15.91
C ASP A 176 18.59 -6.83 -14.67
N VAL A 177 19.33 -7.09 -13.58
CA VAL A 177 19.32 -6.26 -12.38
C VAL A 177 20.01 -4.93 -12.67
N GLU A 178 19.38 -3.82 -12.29
CA GLU A 178 19.95 -2.47 -12.48
C GLU A 178 21.36 -2.36 -11.88
N LYS A 179 22.26 -1.69 -12.60
CA LYS A 179 23.68 -1.56 -12.21
C LYS A 179 23.81 -0.93 -10.82
N SER A 180 23.04 0.12 -10.52
CA SER A 180 23.04 0.81 -9.22
C SER A 180 22.77 -0.15 -8.07
N VAL A 181 21.81 -1.08 -8.23
CA VAL A 181 21.44 -2.07 -7.21
C VAL A 181 22.54 -3.13 -7.06
N ARG A 182 23.14 -3.59 -8.18
CA ARG A 182 24.27 -4.52 -8.13
C ARG A 182 25.46 -3.93 -7.38
N GLU A 183 25.81 -2.68 -7.67
CA GLU A 183 26.93 -1.97 -7.00
C GLU A 183 26.62 -1.75 -5.53
N THR A 184 25.39 -1.36 -5.17
CA THR A 184 24.97 -1.18 -3.78
C THR A 184 25.11 -2.46 -2.96
N LEU A 185 24.76 -3.61 -3.52
CA LEU A 185 24.82 -4.90 -2.83
C LEU A 185 26.15 -5.66 -3.05
N ALA A 186 27.07 -5.12 -3.83
CA ALA A 186 28.38 -5.76 -4.08
C ALA A 186 29.14 -6.06 -2.78
N ASN A 187 29.12 -5.12 -1.83
CA ASN A 187 29.85 -5.22 -0.57
C ASN A 187 29.12 -6.03 0.52
N VAL A 188 27.95 -6.60 0.25
CA VAL A 188 27.25 -7.51 1.16
C VAL A 188 27.82 -8.91 0.93
N PRO A 189 28.59 -9.49 1.89
CA PRO A 189 29.26 -10.79 1.67
C PRO A 189 28.29 -11.97 1.73
N GLU A 190 27.15 -11.83 2.41
CA GLU A 190 26.19 -12.91 2.63
C GLU A 190 25.47 -13.27 1.32
N LYS A 191 25.36 -14.58 1.08
CA LYS A 191 24.65 -15.12 -0.09
C LYS A 191 23.15 -15.27 0.15
N PHE A 192 22.71 -15.19 1.41
CA PHE A 192 21.31 -15.28 1.81
C PHE A 192 20.91 -14.03 2.59
N CYS A 193 20.17 -13.16 1.97
CA CYS A 193 19.64 -11.96 2.61
C CYS A 193 18.11 -12.01 2.63
N TYR A 194 17.54 -11.69 3.80
CA TYR A 194 16.14 -11.28 3.91
C TYR A 194 16.02 -9.80 3.56
N LEU A 195 14.92 -9.43 2.95
CA LEU A 195 14.62 -8.05 2.60
C LEU A 195 13.33 -7.61 3.29
N PHE A 196 13.37 -6.49 3.97
CA PHE A 196 12.20 -5.74 4.41
C PHE A 196 12.08 -4.45 3.60
N VAL A 197 10.86 -4.08 3.20
CA VAL A 197 10.54 -2.81 2.54
C VAL A 197 9.36 -2.15 3.23
N GLY A 198 9.54 -0.93 3.71
CA GLY A 198 8.49 -0.17 4.37
C GLY A 198 9.01 0.99 5.20
N HIS A 199 8.12 1.89 5.60
CA HIS A 199 8.45 2.98 6.51
C HIS A 199 8.48 2.50 7.97
N TRP A 200 9.42 3.01 8.74
CA TRP A 200 9.49 2.80 10.18
C TRP A 200 9.01 4.06 10.90
N LEU A 201 7.70 4.13 11.06
CA LEU A 201 7.03 5.29 11.64
C LEU A 201 7.02 5.25 13.18
N ARG A 202 6.13 6.08 13.77
CA ARG A 202 5.98 6.19 15.23
C ARG A 202 5.58 4.87 15.89
N GLY A 203 5.85 4.77 17.17
CA GLY A 203 5.57 3.67 18.08
C GLY A 203 6.80 3.38 18.94
N ASP A 204 6.58 2.99 20.19
CA ASP A 204 7.64 2.47 21.04
C ASP A 204 8.20 1.17 20.48
N PHE A 205 9.20 0.61 21.15
CA PHE A 205 9.84 -0.62 20.72
C PHE A 205 8.82 -1.76 20.54
N GLY A 206 8.68 -2.25 19.31
CA GLY A 206 7.70 -3.30 18.97
C GLY A 206 6.27 -2.82 18.85
N GLU A 207 6.02 -1.50 18.89
CA GLU A 207 4.69 -0.93 18.81
C GLU A 207 4.47 -0.09 17.53
N ASP A 208 5.44 -0.03 16.64
CA ASP A 208 5.23 0.53 15.31
C ASP A 208 4.39 -0.43 14.44
N ARG A 209 3.55 0.11 13.57
CA ARG A 209 2.63 -0.68 12.72
C ARG A 209 3.34 -1.70 11.83
N LYS A 210 4.48 -1.32 11.25
CA LYS A 210 5.30 -2.22 10.41
C LYS A 210 6.09 -3.24 11.22
N ASN A 211 6.15 -3.05 12.56
CA ASN A 211 6.77 -3.97 13.51
C ASN A 211 8.24 -4.27 13.22
N VAL A 212 8.96 -3.23 12.79
CA VAL A 212 10.36 -3.34 12.33
C VAL A 212 11.27 -3.76 13.46
N SER A 213 11.06 -3.21 14.67
CA SER A 213 11.82 -3.59 15.85
C SER A 213 11.68 -5.07 16.19
N PHE A 214 10.44 -5.59 16.13
CA PHE A 214 10.17 -7.00 16.34
C PHE A 214 10.83 -7.89 15.27
N LEU A 215 10.77 -7.48 13.99
CA LEU A 215 11.44 -8.18 12.90
C LEU A 215 12.95 -8.28 13.18
N ILE A 216 13.59 -7.15 13.49
CA ILE A 216 15.03 -7.11 13.77
C ILE A 216 15.37 -8.03 14.95
N LYS A 217 14.64 -7.91 16.08
CA LYS A 217 14.91 -8.73 17.26
C LYS A 217 14.71 -10.21 16.98
N THR A 218 13.61 -10.59 16.34
CA THR A 218 13.34 -11.99 15.98
C THR A 218 14.42 -12.54 15.04
N PHE A 219 14.87 -11.76 14.06
CA PHE A 219 15.94 -12.15 13.14
C PHE A 219 17.25 -12.39 13.90
N LEU A 220 17.66 -11.47 14.76
CA LEU A 220 18.89 -11.59 15.55
C LEU A 220 18.83 -12.81 16.47
N GLU A 221 17.73 -12.98 17.21
CA GLU A 221 17.54 -14.12 18.13
C GLU A 221 17.55 -15.46 17.39
N THR A 222 16.97 -15.52 16.20
CA THR A 222 16.91 -16.73 15.38
C THR A 222 18.29 -17.16 14.89
N PHE A 223 19.08 -16.21 14.38
CA PHE A 223 20.30 -16.54 13.66
C PHE A 223 21.60 -16.38 14.47
N LYS A 224 21.56 -15.85 15.71
CA LYS A 224 22.73 -15.84 16.60
C LYS A 224 23.27 -17.25 16.92
N GLN A 225 22.44 -18.28 16.74
CA GLN A 225 22.79 -19.69 16.96
C GLN A 225 23.53 -20.32 15.76
N VAL A 226 23.46 -19.68 14.59
CA VAL A 226 24.08 -20.16 13.36
C VAL A 226 25.55 -19.76 13.33
N ALA A 227 26.41 -20.64 12.84
CA ALA A 227 27.85 -20.33 12.71
C ALA A 227 28.06 -19.05 11.89
N THR A 228 28.91 -18.14 12.36
CA THR A 228 29.10 -16.79 11.81
C THR A 228 29.24 -16.76 10.28
N LYS A 229 29.98 -17.72 9.71
CA LYS A 229 30.20 -17.81 8.25
C LYS A 229 28.98 -18.22 7.44
N GLU A 230 27.97 -18.77 8.11
CA GLU A 230 26.74 -19.28 7.49
C GLU A 230 25.53 -18.40 7.80
N GLN A 231 25.69 -17.40 8.69
CA GLN A 231 24.58 -16.51 9.06
C GLN A 231 24.02 -15.78 7.83
N PRO A 232 22.68 -15.70 7.69
CA PRO A 232 22.07 -14.82 6.71
C PRO A 232 22.17 -13.36 7.15
N ALA A 233 21.90 -12.42 6.24
CA ALA A 233 21.76 -11.01 6.57
C ALA A 233 20.32 -10.53 6.46
N LEU A 234 20.02 -9.39 7.07
CA LEU A 234 18.76 -8.66 6.92
C LEU A 234 19.06 -7.30 6.27
N ILE A 235 18.43 -7.05 5.12
CA ILE A 235 18.45 -5.76 4.44
C ILE A 235 17.16 -5.03 4.77
N LEU A 236 17.27 -3.85 5.35
CA LEU A 236 16.16 -2.96 5.67
C LEU A 236 16.13 -1.81 4.65
N LYS A 237 15.22 -1.87 3.67
CA LYS A 237 14.86 -0.72 2.83
C LYS A 237 13.80 0.07 3.56
N THR A 238 14.25 1.02 4.37
CA THR A 238 13.37 1.76 5.28
C THR A 238 13.81 3.21 5.46
N SER A 239 12.85 4.04 5.82
CA SER A 239 12.99 5.41 6.29
C SER A 239 11.83 5.71 7.24
N SER A 240 11.84 6.84 7.93
CA SER A 240 10.62 7.40 8.51
C SER A 240 9.79 8.12 7.40
N ALA A 241 9.15 9.22 7.69
CA ALA A 241 8.40 9.96 6.67
C ALA A 241 9.28 10.69 5.63
N GLY A 242 10.57 10.89 5.93
CA GLY A 242 11.52 11.60 5.06
C GLY A 242 12.77 10.77 4.74
N PHE A 243 13.70 11.38 4.00
CA PHE A 243 14.99 10.77 3.63
C PHE A 243 16.17 11.69 4.01
N SER A 244 16.07 12.38 5.16
CA SER A 244 17.15 13.23 5.64
C SER A 244 18.29 12.43 6.29
N ILE A 245 19.44 13.06 6.47
CA ILE A 245 20.57 12.49 7.20
C ILE A 245 20.17 12.21 8.65
N LEU A 246 19.40 13.09 9.28
CA LEU A 246 18.93 12.93 10.65
C LEU A 246 17.99 11.71 10.79
N ASP A 247 17.10 11.51 9.82
CA ASP A 247 16.26 10.32 9.76
C ASP A 247 17.08 9.03 9.71
N ARG A 248 18.11 9.02 8.84
CA ARG A 248 19.03 7.87 8.73
C ARG A 248 19.75 7.57 10.05
N GLU A 249 20.23 8.59 10.73
CA GLU A 249 20.91 8.43 12.02
C GLU A 249 19.98 7.92 13.12
N GLU A 250 18.75 8.41 13.17
CA GLU A 250 17.72 7.92 14.10
C GLU A 250 17.44 6.42 13.88
N ILE A 251 17.27 6.00 12.64
CA ILE A 251 17.06 4.58 12.30
C ILE A 251 18.27 3.73 12.70
N LEU A 252 19.49 4.19 12.45
CA LEU A 252 20.71 3.49 12.86
C LEU A 252 20.78 3.35 14.39
N ASN A 253 20.41 4.38 15.13
CA ASN A 253 20.36 4.34 16.59
C ASN A 253 19.34 3.32 17.10
N LYS A 254 18.13 3.28 16.51
CA LYS A 254 17.11 2.26 16.83
C LYS A 254 17.64 0.84 16.56
N ILE A 255 18.28 0.61 15.41
CA ILE A 255 18.89 -0.70 15.11
C ILE A 255 19.94 -1.08 16.15
N ASN A 256 20.82 -0.16 16.54
CA ASN A 256 21.86 -0.41 17.52
C ASN A 256 21.28 -0.70 18.92
N GLN A 257 20.23 0.00 19.33
CA GLN A 257 19.53 -0.29 20.59
C GLN A 257 18.97 -1.72 20.61
N ILE A 258 18.37 -2.17 19.49
CA ILE A 258 17.87 -3.54 19.39
C ILE A 258 19.02 -4.56 19.44
N LYS A 259 20.10 -4.34 18.70
CA LYS A 259 21.30 -5.20 18.75
C LYS A 259 21.84 -5.34 20.16
N ASN A 260 21.94 -4.23 20.90
CA ASN A 260 22.42 -4.22 22.28
C ASN A 260 21.46 -4.91 23.27
N SER A 261 20.19 -5.07 22.94
CA SER A 261 19.20 -5.78 23.75
C SER A 261 19.24 -7.31 23.62
N VAL A 262 20.06 -7.84 22.69
CA VAL A 262 20.18 -9.28 22.45
C VAL A 262 21.35 -9.83 23.27
N THR A 263 21.03 -10.77 24.16
CA THR A 263 22.06 -11.46 24.95
C THR A 263 22.74 -12.53 24.12
N LEU A 264 24.07 -12.53 24.11
CA LEU A 264 24.89 -13.52 23.42
C LEU A 264 25.45 -14.55 24.42
N GLY A 265 25.34 -15.82 24.06
CA GLY A 265 26.05 -16.91 24.73
C GLY A 265 27.50 -17.06 24.22
N ALA A 266 28.24 -17.96 24.84
CA ALA A 266 29.63 -18.25 24.44
C ALA A 266 29.70 -18.70 22.96
N GLY A 267 30.55 -18.04 22.17
CA GLY A 267 30.76 -18.35 20.77
C GLY A 267 29.63 -17.87 19.80
N GLN A 268 28.60 -17.21 20.30
CA GLN A 268 27.55 -16.61 19.48
C GLN A 268 27.96 -15.24 18.94
N THR A 269 27.51 -14.95 17.72
CA THR A 269 27.65 -13.64 17.07
C THR A 269 26.31 -13.20 16.49
N LEU A 270 26.09 -11.89 16.38
CA LEU A 270 24.90 -11.36 15.71
C LEU A 270 25.07 -11.42 14.20
N PRO A 271 24.03 -11.83 13.45
CA PRO A 271 24.00 -11.69 12.01
C PRO A 271 23.99 -10.21 11.58
N ASN A 272 24.45 -9.93 10.37
CA ASN A 272 24.55 -8.59 9.85
C ASN A 272 23.18 -8.01 9.47
N ILE A 273 23.02 -6.71 9.72
CA ILE A 273 21.86 -5.90 9.28
C ILE A 273 22.39 -4.75 8.44
N TYR A 274 21.81 -4.56 7.28
CA TYR A 274 22.16 -3.48 6.35
C TYR A 274 20.98 -2.52 6.20
N LEU A 275 21.24 -1.24 6.31
CA LEU A 275 20.26 -0.18 6.08
C LEU A 275 20.43 0.36 4.66
N LEU A 276 19.39 0.22 3.85
CA LEU A 276 19.24 0.86 2.55
C LEU A 276 18.27 2.03 2.69
N HIS A 277 18.83 3.20 2.97
CA HIS A 277 18.09 4.45 3.17
C HIS A 277 18.19 5.31 1.91
N GLY A 278 17.06 5.85 1.44
CA GLY A 278 16.98 6.64 0.23
C GLY A 278 15.86 6.19 -0.71
N GLU A 279 15.61 6.97 -1.74
CA GLU A 279 14.62 6.66 -2.78
C GLU A 279 15.21 5.70 -3.81
N LEU A 280 14.36 4.82 -4.32
CA LEU A 280 14.64 3.95 -5.47
C LEU A 280 13.52 4.14 -6.49
N THR A 281 13.86 4.07 -7.76
CA THR A 281 12.89 3.97 -8.85
C THR A 281 12.19 2.60 -8.84
N ASP A 282 11.05 2.48 -9.50
CA ASP A 282 10.34 1.19 -9.60
C ASP A 282 11.21 0.09 -10.23
N LYS A 283 12.07 0.43 -11.21
CA LYS A 283 13.01 -0.51 -11.82
C LYS A 283 14.09 -0.97 -10.82
N GLU A 284 14.60 -0.05 -10.02
CA GLU A 284 15.56 -0.37 -8.96
C GLU A 284 14.90 -1.18 -7.85
N MET A 285 13.65 -0.88 -7.50
CA MET A 285 12.88 -1.69 -6.55
C MET A 285 12.66 -3.10 -7.07
N ASN A 286 12.24 -3.28 -8.33
CA ASN A 286 12.14 -4.61 -8.92
C ASN A 286 13.49 -5.33 -8.95
N SER A 287 14.57 -4.61 -9.25
CA SER A 287 15.93 -5.14 -9.23
C SER A 287 16.36 -5.57 -7.82
N LEU A 288 15.99 -4.81 -6.79
CA LEU A 288 16.25 -5.17 -5.39
C LEU A 288 15.52 -6.46 -5.00
N TYR A 289 14.21 -6.59 -5.33
CA TYR A 289 13.45 -7.82 -5.08
C TYR A 289 14.04 -9.04 -5.81
N ASN A 290 14.62 -8.84 -6.98
CA ASN A 290 15.18 -9.92 -7.80
C ASN A 290 16.68 -10.19 -7.57
N HIS A 291 17.39 -9.32 -6.84
CA HIS A 291 18.85 -9.45 -6.65
C HIS A 291 19.23 -10.85 -6.16
N PRO A 292 20.29 -11.51 -6.71
CA PRO A 292 20.66 -12.87 -6.37
C PRO A 292 20.87 -13.13 -4.87
N LYS A 293 21.39 -12.16 -4.12
CA LYS A 293 21.60 -12.26 -2.68
C LYS A 293 20.31 -12.10 -1.86
N VAL A 294 19.27 -11.45 -2.41
CA VAL A 294 17.95 -11.33 -1.77
C VAL A 294 17.17 -12.61 -2.00
N MET A 295 17.01 -13.41 -0.95
CA MET A 295 16.40 -14.74 -1.05
C MET A 295 14.93 -14.74 -0.65
N ALA A 296 14.52 -13.90 0.30
CA ALA A 296 13.14 -13.82 0.76
C ALA A 296 12.79 -12.39 1.17
N HIS A 297 11.52 -12.01 0.98
CA HIS A 297 10.93 -10.80 1.54
C HIS A 297 10.25 -11.14 2.86
N VAL A 298 10.38 -10.27 3.86
CA VAL A 298 9.79 -10.48 5.19
C VAL A 298 9.13 -9.22 5.72
N SER A 299 7.91 -9.34 6.25
CA SER A 299 7.20 -8.26 6.92
C SER A 299 6.29 -8.81 8.01
N PHE A 300 6.65 -8.60 9.26
CA PHE A 300 5.82 -8.97 10.41
C PHE A 300 4.89 -7.82 10.83
N THR A 301 4.31 -7.15 9.83
CA THR A 301 3.41 -6.02 10.03
C THR A 301 2.24 -6.35 10.95
N LYS A 302 1.80 -5.39 11.75
CA LYS A 302 0.62 -5.51 12.61
C LYS A 302 -0.69 -5.30 11.84
N GLY A 303 -0.62 -4.75 10.62
CA GLY A 303 -1.74 -4.57 9.72
C GLY A 303 -1.38 -3.79 8.46
N GLU A 304 -2.01 -4.16 7.37
CA GLU A 304 -1.92 -3.50 6.07
C GLU A 304 -3.32 -3.24 5.51
N GLY A 305 -3.52 -2.06 4.96
CA GLY A 305 -4.71 -1.85 4.13
C GLY A 305 -4.69 -2.76 2.89
N PHE A 306 -3.51 -2.94 2.28
CA PHE A 306 -3.29 -3.89 1.18
C PHE A 306 -1.89 -4.52 1.25
N GLY A 307 -0.82 -3.73 1.36
CA GLY A 307 0.55 -4.23 1.41
C GLY A 307 1.23 -4.27 0.04
N ARG A 308 1.23 -3.15 -0.69
CA ARG A 308 1.83 -3.06 -2.04
C ARG A 308 3.26 -3.61 -2.13
N PRO A 309 4.21 -3.33 -1.21
CA PRO A 309 5.55 -3.92 -1.25
C PRO A 309 5.57 -5.45 -1.17
N LEU A 310 4.60 -6.05 -0.47
CA LEU A 310 4.43 -7.50 -0.40
C LEU A 310 3.94 -8.07 -1.74
N LEU A 311 3.01 -7.38 -2.41
CA LEU A 311 2.56 -7.77 -3.75
C LEU A 311 3.70 -7.68 -4.76
N GLU A 312 4.43 -6.57 -4.80
CA GLU A 312 5.59 -6.36 -5.68
C GLU A 312 6.68 -7.42 -5.45
N ALA A 313 7.00 -7.71 -4.20
CA ALA A 313 7.94 -8.78 -3.86
C ALA A 313 7.44 -10.16 -4.33
N SER A 314 6.13 -10.44 -4.20
CA SER A 314 5.55 -11.74 -4.56
C SER A 314 5.72 -12.06 -6.05
N VAL A 315 5.62 -11.06 -6.94
CA VAL A 315 5.76 -11.28 -8.39
C VAL A 315 7.21 -11.51 -8.84
N SER A 316 8.20 -11.27 -7.98
CA SER A 316 9.60 -11.67 -8.22
C SER A 316 9.80 -13.20 -8.14
N GLY A 317 8.82 -13.92 -7.61
CA GLY A 317 8.87 -15.34 -7.33
C GLY A 317 9.83 -15.71 -6.19
N LYS A 318 10.24 -14.77 -5.35
CA LYS A 318 10.96 -15.04 -4.09
C LYS A 318 9.95 -15.35 -2.97
N PRO A 319 10.29 -16.19 -1.99
CA PRO A 319 9.46 -16.43 -0.82
C PRO A 319 9.08 -15.13 -0.11
N VAL A 320 7.81 -15.03 0.28
CA VAL A 320 7.30 -13.93 1.11
C VAL A 320 6.88 -14.51 2.45
N ILE A 321 7.42 -13.95 3.53
CA ILE A 321 7.08 -14.26 4.92
C ILE A 321 6.31 -13.07 5.47
N ALA A 322 5.07 -13.27 5.92
CA ALA A 322 4.25 -12.17 6.39
C ALA A 322 3.35 -12.59 7.57
N SER A 323 2.81 -11.61 8.28
CA SER A 323 1.75 -11.85 9.29
C SER A 323 0.53 -12.47 8.63
N GLY A 324 -0.15 -13.38 9.32
CA GLY A 324 -1.35 -14.07 8.82
C GLY A 324 -2.63 -13.28 9.04
N TRP A 325 -2.62 -11.93 8.82
CA TRP A 325 -3.77 -11.07 9.07
C TRP A 325 -3.74 -9.79 8.22
N SER A 326 -4.91 -9.29 7.84
CA SER A 326 -5.22 -8.03 7.16
C SER A 326 -5.13 -8.06 5.62
N GLY A 327 -5.08 -6.89 4.97
CA GLY A 327 -5.35 -6.74 3.54
C GLY A 327 -4.42 -7.49 2.59
N HIS A 328 -3.22 -7.84 3.00
CA HIS A 328 -2.31 -8.62 2.15
C HIS A 328 -2.71 -10.10 2.01
N LEU A 329 -3.68 -10.58 2.79
CA LEU A 329 -4.22 -11.93 2.61
C LEU A 329 -5.05 -12.08 1.33
N ASP A 330 -5.44 -11.00 0.68
CA ASP A 330 -6.12 -11.04 -0.62
C ASP A 330 -5.21 -11.59 -1.74
N PHE A 331 -3.89 -11.54 -1.55
CA PHE A 331 -2.90 -12.02 -2.53
C PHE A 331 -1.80 -12.91 -1.95
N LEU A 332 -1.73 -13.07 -0.62
CA LEU A 332 -0.82 -14.02 0.04
C LEU A 332 -1.64 -15.16 0.63
N ASP A 333 -1.68 -16.28 -0.05
CA ASP A 333 -2.31 -17.48 0.46
C ASP A 333 -1.32 -18.39 1.21
N GLN A 334 -1.82 -19.18 2.17
CA GLN A 334 -0.99 -20.03 3.01
C GLN A 334 -0.35 -21.22 2.27
N ALA A 335 -0.85 -21.58 1.10
CA ALA A 335 -0.26 -22.63 0.29
C ALA A 335 1.04 -22.18 -0.37
N ASN A 336 1.11 -20.91 -0.77
CA ASN A 336 2.18 -20.38 -1.61
C ASN A 336 3.07 -19.32 -0.90
N ALA A 337 2.55 -18.64 0.12
CA ALA A 337 3.31 -17.74 1.00
C ALA A 337 3.64 -18.41 2.35
N VAL A 338 4.38 -17.74 3.20
CA VAL A 338 4.68 -18.18 4.58
C VAL A 338 3.99 -17.19 5.53
N LEU A 339 2.82 -17.58 6.00
CA LEU A 339 2.02 -16.77 6.91
C LEU A 339 2.26 -17.20 8.35
N VAL A 340 2.63 -16.25 9.21
CA VAL A 340 2.85 -16.51 10.63
C VAL A 340 1.60 -16.22 11.44
N GLY A 341 1.29 -17.07 12.38
CA GLY A 341 0.19 -16.91 13.33
C GLY A 341 0.49 -15.88 14.40
N GLY A 342 -0.52 -15.50 15.15
CA GLY A 342 -0.46 -14.54 16.23
C GLY A 342 -1.84 -14.27 16.80
N GLU A 343 -2.00 -13.16 17.48
CA GLU A 343 -3.26 -12.76 18.14
C GLU A 343 -3.55 -11.27 17.90
N LEU A 344 -4.81 -10.87 18.04
CA LEU A 344 -5.19 -9.46 18.02
C LEU A 344 -4.95 -8.86 19.40
N LYS A 345 -4.24 -7.73 19.44
CA LYS A 345 -3.97 -6.95 20.66
C LYS A 345 -4.46 -5.52 20.53
N PRO A 346 -4.87 -4.87 21.64
CA PRO A 346 -5.14 -3.44 21.64
C PRO A 346 -3.95 -2.64 21.09
N ILE A 347 -4.24 -1.52 20.45
CA ILE A 347 -3.20 -0.60 19.99
C ILE A 347 -2.54 0.04 21.21
N HIS A 348 -1.20 0.03 21.22
CA HIS A 348 -0.43 0.70 22.26
C HIS A 348 -0.58 2.20 22.16
N GLU A 349 -0.61 2.90 23.30
CA GLU A 349 -0.82 4.35 23.40
C GLU A 349 0.17 5.16 22.54
N SER A 350 1.45 4.73 22.47
CA SER A 350 2.49 5.39 21.64
C SER A 350 2.20 5.37 20.15
N SER A 351 1.28 4.53 19.70
CA SER A 351 0.91 4.36 18.28
C SER A 351 -0.46 4.92 17.95
N VAL A 352 -1.22 5.34 18.97
CA VAL A 352 -2.52 5.95 18.74
C VAL A 352 -2.39 7.21 17.88
N TRP A 353 -3.25 7.30 16.90
CA TRP A 353 -3.39 8.45 16.03
C TRP A 353 -4.88 8.78 15.89
N ASP A 354 -5.29 9.84 16.57
CA ASP A 354 -6.70 10.22 16.67
C ASP A 354 -7.39 10.22 15.29
N GLY A 355 -8.54 9.56 15.26
CA GLY A 355 -9.35 9.41 14.05
C GLY A 355 -8.81 8.41 13.01
N VAL A 356 -7.57 7.92 13.12
CA VAL A 356 -6.95 6.97 12.18
C VAL A 356 -6.63 5.63 12.85
N LEU A 357 -5.79 5.63 13.88
CA LEU A 357 -5.48 4.46 14.71
C LEU A 357 -6.10 4.68 16.08
N ILE A 358 -7.35 4.28 16.24
CA ILE A 358 -8.14 4.58 17.45
C ILE A 358 -7.90 3.55 18.56
N ARG A 359 -8.00 3.98 19.83
CA ARG A 359 -7.75 3.16 21.02
C ARG A 359 -8.62 1.92 21.12
N GLU A 360 -9.87 2.02 20.62
CA GLU A 360 -10.87 0.97 20.66
C GLU A 360 -10.58 -0.16 19.66
N SER A 361 -9.61 0.05 18.77
CA SER A 361 -9.26 -0.96 17.78
C SER A 361 -8.11 -1.86 18.22
N THR A 362 -7.99 -2.98 17.54
CA THR A 362 -6.90 -3.94 17.71
C THR A 362 -6.13 -4.09 16.42
N TRP A 363 -4.91 -4.57 16.54
CA TRP A 363 -4.08 -4.99 15.43
C TRP A 363 -3.39 -6.32 15.71
N PHE A 364 -2.76 -6.89 14.72
CA PHE A 364 -2.16 -8.22 14.83
C PHE A 364 -0.79 -8.16 15.52
N ALA A 365 -0.59 -9.01 16.50
CA ALA A 365 0.69 -9.27 17.14
C ALA A 365 1.19 -10.66 16.71
N PRO A 366 2.15 -10.75 15.78
CA PRO A 366 2.68 -12.04 15.33
C PRO A 366 3.40 -12.76 16.48
N ASP A 367 3.24 -14.09 16.52
CA ASP A 367 3.93 -14.94 17.51
C ASP A 367 5.43 -15.00 17.20
N MET A 368 6.28 -14.77 18.22
CA MET A 368 7.73 -14.70 18.04
C MET A 368 8.32 -16.06 17.63
N ASN A 369 7.83 -17.14 18.22
CA ASN A 369 8.36 -18.49 17.93
C ASN A 369 7.98 -18.92 16.52
N GLN A 370 6.74 -18.68 16.10
CA GLN A 370 6.31 -18.98 14.72
C GLN A 370 7.08 -18.11 13.72
N SER A 371 7.31 -16.83 14.02
CA SER A 371 8.10 -15.93 13.20
C SER A 371 9.56 -16.40 13.06
N ALA A 372 10.19 -16.78 14.16
CA ALA A 372 11.54 -17.34 14.17
C ALA A 372 11.62 -18.67 13.39
N ASN A 373 10.65 -19.57 13.60
CA ASN A 373 10.57 -20.83 12.88
C ASN A 373 10.38 -20.62 11.37
N ALA A 374 9.55 -19.64 10.97
CA ALA A 374 9.34 -19.29 9.56
C ALA A 374 10.63 -18.79 8.90
N LEU A 375 11.37 -17.89 9.56
CA LEU A 375 12.66 -17.44 9.08
C LEU A 375 13.63 -18.63 8.93
N TYR A 376 13.80 -19.42 9.98
CA TYR A 376 14.73 -20.55 9.96
C TYR A 376 14.36 -21.63 8.92
N ALA A 377 13.05 -21.93 8.77
CA ALA A 377 12.58 -22.91 7.80
C ALA A 377 12.87 -22.47 6.34
N VAL A 378 12.62 -21.19 6.01
CA VAL A 378 12.92 -20.64 4.68
C VAL A 378 14.42 -20.66 4.42
N PHE A 379 15.24 -20.33 5.40
CA PHE A 379 16.70 -20.41 5.29
C PHE A 379 17.20 -21.83 5.01
N LYS A 380 16.70 -22.82 5.73
CA LYS A 380 17.14 -24.23 5.59
C LYS A 380 16.58 -24.95 4.38
N ASN A 381 15.34 -24.65 3.99
CA ASN A 381 14.63 -25.38 2.95
C ASN A 381 14.24 -24.51 1.76
N TYR A 382 15.10 -23.55 1.41
CA TYR A 382 14.82 -22.50 0.42
C TYR A 382 14.18 -23.00 -0.89
N SER A 383 14.68 -24.09 -1.45
CA SER A 383 14.21 -24.61 -2.75
C SER A 383 12.72 -24.97 -2.73
N ALA A 384 12.22 -25.54 -1.65
CA ALA A 384 10.82 -25.89 -1.49
C ALA A 384 9.93 -24.62 -1.42
N PHE A 385 10.36 -23.61 -0.65
CA PHE A 385 9.64 -22.32 -0.58
C PHE A 385 9.72 -21.54 -1.88
N ARG A 386 10.86 -21.58 -2.57
CA ARG A 386 11.03 -20.93 -3.88
C ARG A 386 10.09 -21.53 -4.94
N LYS A 387 9.85 -22.84 -4.92
CA LYS A 387 8.88 -23.51 -5.82
C LYS A 387 7.47 -22.96 -5.60
N ARG A 388 7.00 -22.86 -4.36
CA ARG A 388 5.68 -22.30 -4.01
C ARG A 388 5.59 -20.80 -4.38
N ALA A 389 6.63 -20.02 -4.09
CA ALA A 389 6.70 -18.61 -4.44
C ALA A 389 6.61 -18.34 -5.94
N ASN A 390 7.16 -19.23 -6.78
CA ASN A 390 7.00 -19.13 -8.24
C ASN A 390 5.54 -19.37 -8.69
N MET A 391 4.78 -20.18 -7.97
CA MET A 391 3.34 -20.37 -8.24
C MET A 391 2.58 -19.08 -7.86
N LEU A 392 2.83 -18.55 -6.67
CA LEU A 392 2.27 -17.28 -6.22
C LEU A 392 2.55 -16.13 -7.20
N ALA A 393 3.78 -16.04 -7.70
CA ALA A 393 4.17 -15.01 -8.65
C ALA A 393 3.34 -15.07 -9.94
N ARG A 394 3.09 -16.27 -10.47
CA ARG A 394 2.27 -16.47 -11.69
C ARG A 394 0.81 -16.05 -11.45
N GLU A 395 0.25 -16.39 -10.29
CA GLU A 395 -1.11 -16.03 -9.93
C GLU A 395 -1.26 -14.53 -9.73
N ASN A 396 -0.38 -13.92 -8.93
CA ASN A 396 -0.44 -12.49 -8.61
C ASN A 396 -0.17 -11.62 -9.84
N SER A 397 0.81 -11.99 -10.68
CA SER A 397 1.06 -11.28 -11.95
C SER A 397 -0.16 -11.27 -12.87
N LYS A 398 -1.05 -12.27 -12.77
CA LYS A 398 -2.28 -12.33 -13.56
C LYS A 398 -3.44 -11.61 -12.87
N LYS A 399 -3.69 -11.91 -11.57
CA LYS A 399 -4.85 -11.41 -10.83
C LYS A 399 -4.75 -9.91 -10.53
N PHE A 400 -3.55 -9.42 -10.24
CA PHE A 400 -3.29 -8.05 -9.81
C PHE A 400 -2.52 -7.22 -10.85
N SER A 401 -2.48 -7.67 -12.11
CA SER A 401 -1.90 -6.86 -13.19
C SER A 401 -2.66 -5.56 -13.38
N TYR A 402 -1.98 -4.53 -13.89
CA TYR A 402 -2.60 -3.25 -14.24
C TYR A 402 -3.87 -3.46 -15.08
N GLN A 403 -3.80 -4.29 -16.13
CA GLN A 403 -4.92 -4.55 -17.04
C GLN A 403 -6.10 -5.24 -16.35
N THR A 404 -5.83 -6.18 -15.44
CA THR A 404 -6.89 -6.89 -14.71
C THR A 404 -7.62 -5.95 -13.76
N ILE A 405 -6.89 -5.12 -13.01
CA ILE A 405 -7.48 -4.16 -12.08
C ILE A 405 -8.15 -3.00 -12.83
N GLN A 406 -7.60 -2.55 -13.96
CA GLN A 406 -8.24 -1.60 -14.87
C GLN A 406 -9.61 -2.09 -15.33
N LYS A 407 -9.70 -3.33 -15.82
CA LYS A 407 -10.98 -3.93 -16.22
C LYS A 407 -11.96 -3.95 -15.05
N LYS A 408 -11.50 -4.33 -13.85
CA LYS A 408 -12.34 -4.30 -12.65
C LYS A 408 -12.81 -2.89 -12.29
N THR A 409 -11.94 -1.88 -12.46
CA THR A 409 -12.31 -0.47 -12.28
C THR A 409 -13.47 -0.10 -13.21
N TRP A 410 -13.37 -0.44 -14.49
CA TRP A 410 -14.41 -0.14 -15.48
C TRP A 410 -15.73 -0.86 -15.17
N GLU A 411 -15.66 -2.15 -14.79
CA GLU A 411 -16.84 -2.94 -14.39
C GLU A 411 -17.56 -2.30 -13.18
N LEU A 412 -16.82 -1.83 -12.17
CA LEU A 412 -17.39 -1.15 -11.02
C LEU A 412 -18.01 0.20 -11.39
N LEU A 413 -17.33 0.99 -12.23
CA LEU A 413 -17.85 2.25 -12.70
C LEU A 413 -19.10 2.05 -13.56
N GLU A 414 -19.14 1.07 -14.45
CA GLU A 414 -20.33 0.74 -15.25
C GLU A 414 -21.53 0.26 -14.40
N LYS A 415 -21.25 -0.47 -13.32
CA LYS A 415 -22.28 -0.99 -12.42
C LYS A 415 -22.93 0.11 -11.58
N TYR A 416 -22.17 1.09 -11.10
CA TYR A 416 -22.61 2.02 -10.07
C TYR A 416 -22.82 3.45 -10.57
N VAL A 417 -22.04 3.92 -11.54
CA VAL A 417 -22.13 5.31 -12.03
C VAL A 417 -23.32 5.46 -12.98
N PRO A 418 -24.24 6.39 -12.69
CA PRO A 418 -25.39 6.61 -13.57
C PRO A 418 -24.95 7.17 -14.93
N LYS A 419 -25.79 6.95 -15.95
CA LYS A 419 -25.59 7.61 -17.24
C LYS A 419 -25.97 9.07 -17.14
N PHE A 420 -25.06 9.95 -17.50
CA PHE A 420 -25.29 11.39 -17.52
C PHE A 420 -25.73 11.83 -18.93
N SER A 421 -26.74 12.71 -19.00
CA SER A 421 -27.13 13.36 -20.26
C SER A 421 -26.06 14.35 -20.67
N VAL A 422 -25.65 14.29 -21.92
CA VAL A 422 -24.72 15.28 -22.50
C VAL A 422 -25.58 16.42 -23.06
N GLU A 423 -25.33 17.65 -22.58
CA GLU A 423 -25.95 18.83 -23.18
C GLU A 423 -25.42 19.00 -24.61
N THR A 424 -26.24 18.70 -25.58
CA THR A 424 -26.00 19.06 -26.98
C THR A 424 -26.35 20.53 -27.18
N LYS A 425 -25.36 21.38 -27.47
CA LYS A 425 -25.65 22.72 -27.96
C LYS A 425 -26.39 22.59 -29.27
N LEU A 426 -27.67 22.93 -29.26
CA LEU A 426 -28.47 23.11 -30.49
C LEU A 426 -27.82 24.30 -31.28
N VAL A 427 -27.12 23.97 -32.34
CA VAL A 427 -26.70 24.96 -33.33
C VAL A 427 -27.90 25.20 -34.24
N LEU A 428 -28.60 26.30 -34.04
CA LEU A 428 -29.68 26.69 -34.94
C LEU A 428 -29.10 26.91 -36.35
N PRO A 429 -29.77 26.39 -37.38
CA PRO A 429 -29.31 26.62 -38.73
C PRO A 429 -29.36 28.12 -39.09
N THR A 430 -28.34 28.58 -39.78
CA THR A 430 -28.25 29.95 -40.24
C THR A 430 -29.40 30.21 -41.22
N LEU A 431 -30.26 31.21 -40.93
CA LEU A 431 -31.28 31.65 -41.85
C LEU A 431 -30.66 32.19 -43.14
N LYS A 432 -30.94 31.58 -44.30
CA LYS A 432 -30.59 32.12 -45.60
C LYS A 432 -31.70 33.05 -46.05
N LYS A 433 -31.33 34.31 -46.34
CA LYS A 433 -32.24 35.24 -46.98
C LYS A 433 -32.56 34.70 -48.39
N ILE A 434 -33.82 34.48 -48.68
CA ILE A 434 -34.29 34.13 -50.00
C ILE A 434 -34.59 35.52 -50.69
N ASN A 435 -33.83 35.83 -51.74
CA ASN A 435 -34.09 37.03 -52.57
C ASN A 435 -35.14 36.74 -53.62
#